data_1ff82eb1b8d67deedcdbaa20bd8df2a0
#
_entry.id   1ff82eb1b8d67deedcdbaa20bd8df2a0
#
_cell.length_a   1.000
_cell.length_b   1.000
_cell.length_c   1.000
_cell.angle_alpha   90.00
_cell.angle_beta   90.00
_cell.angle_gamma   90.00
#
_symmetry.space_group_name_H-M   'P 1'
#
loop_
_entity.id
_entity.type
_entity.pdbx_description
1 polymer ?
#
loop_
_entity_poly.entity_id
_entity_poly.type
_entity_poly.pdbx_seq_one_letter_code
_entity_poly.pdbx_strand_id
1 'polypeptide(L)'
;SDVYKRQGRAIYVRSEQEQKICFVLSSLGVRFRYEEAYEHQLADEMHSQYRPDFSIYFEQNGVTKRIYLEHFGVDEHGLVPAWFAKDKNITYEEANQKYNDGITWKKAAHEKFGTQLLVTSSADFHYSDIRDKLRKLLDDAGVPIQEKTDEELYDLVLPKGSKQEKAFIRLVVTFVTLVKSSCKSVKDVLKRAKYAEDERSVFIIKNIFQPVYERYISALRDNNQIDFTDAILQ
;
A
#
# COMPACT_ATOMS: atom_id res chain seq x y z
N SER A 1 12.45 3.69 -6.24
CA SER A 1 12.01 3.94 -4.85
C SER A 1 10.68 4.67 -4.89
N ASP A 2 9.66 4.02 -4.37
CA ASP A 2 8.31 4.57 -4.34
C ASP A 2 8.19 5.60 -3.22
N VAL A 3 7.41 6.65 -3.47
CA VAL A 3 7.23 7.76 -2.52
C VAL A 3 5.87 7.62 -1.87
N TYR A 4 5.85 7.39 -0.57
CA TYR A 4 4.65 7.48 0.26
C TYR A 4 4.61 8.84 0.98
N LYS A 5 3.52 9.59 0.84
CA LYS A 5 3.37 10.88 1.51
C LYS A 5 2.48 10.74 2.74
N ARG A 6 3.02 11.07 3.91
CA ARG A 6 2.29 11.16 5.17
C ARG A 6 2.40 12.57 5.73
N GLN A 7 1.25 13.20 6.03
CA GLN A 7 1.19 14.54 6.66
C GLN A 7 2.11 15.58 5.99
N GLY A 8 2.15 15.60 4.65
CA GLY A 8 2.97 16.54 3.88
C GLY A 8 4.46 16.19 3.76
N ARG A 9 4.94 15.12 4.42
CA ARG A 9 6.32 14.63 4.26
C ARG A 9 6.34 13.38 3.37
N ALA A 10 7.25 13.36 2.40
CA ALA A 10 7.50 12.19 1.58
C ALA A 10 8.29 11.16 2.39
N ILE A 11 7.79 9.93 2.46
CA ILE A 11 8.53 8.77 2.96
C ILE A 11 8.94 7.96 1.73
N TYR A 12 10.24 7.76 1.56
CA TYR A 12 10.76 6.90 0.51
C TYR A 12 10.79 5.47 1.05
N VAL A 13 10.04 4.58 0.44
CA VAL A 13 9.97 3.17 0.80
C VAL A 13 10.75 2.32 -0.20
N ARG A 14 11.23 1.16 0.23
CA ARG A 14 12.10 0.31 -0.59
C ARG A 14 11.36 -0.57 -1.57
N SER A 15 10.08 -0.87 -1.29
CA SER A 15 9.28 -1.76 -2.12
C SER A 15 7.81 -1.32 -2.23
N GLU A 16 7.11 -1.80 -3.27
CA GLU A 16 5.67 -1.60 -3.43
C GLU A 16 4.87 -2.26 -2.30
N GLN A 17 5.33 -3.38 -1.75
CA GLN A 17 4.67 -4.06 -0.65
C GLN A 17 4.74 -3.23 0.63
N GLU A 18 5.91 -2.65 0.95
CA GLU A 18 6.05 -1.71 2.07
C GLU A 18 5.19 -0.45 1.87
N GLN A 19 5.06 0.05 0.63
CA GLN A 19 4.16 1.17 0.34
C GLN A 19 2.70 0.83 0.66
N LYS A 20 2.25 -0.38 0.30
CA LYS A 20 0.90 -0.86 0.65
C LYS A 20 0.72 -1.00 2.16
N ILE A 21 1.73 -1.51 2.88
CA ILE A 21 1.72 -1.58 4.35
C ILE A 21 1.60 -0.17 4.95
N CYS A 22 2.38 0.81 4.48
CA CYS A 22 2.25 2.21 4.90
C CYS A 22 0.82 2.74 4.74
N PHE A 23 0.21 2.46 3.59
CA PHE A 23 -1.16 2.87 3.31
C PHE A 23 -2.16 2.20 4.26
N VAL A 24 -2.05 0.88 4.45
CA VAL A 24 -2.93 0.13 5.36
C VAL A 24 -2.80 0.61 6.79
N LEU A 25 -1.57 0.74 7.33
CA LEU A 25 -1.35 1.28 8.68
C LEU A 25 -1.96 2.67 8.85
N SER A 26 -1.80 3.53 7.84
CA SER A 26 -2.39 4.88 7.85
C SER A 26 -3.92 4.83 7.77
N SER A 27 -4.50 3.92 6.98
CA SER A 27 -5.96 3.75 6.87
C SER A 27 -6.58 3.22 8.15
N LEU A 28 -5.85 2.42 8.90
CA LEU A 28 -6.24 1.92 10.21
C LEU A 28 -5.97 2.93 11.36
N GLY A 29 -5.51 4.15 11.02
CA GLY A 29 -5.24 5.20 11.99
C GLY A 29 -4.02 4.95 12.87
N VAL A 30 -3.18 3.98 12.53
CA VAL A 30 -2.02 3.59 13.31
C VAL A 30 -0.90 4.61 13.16
N ARG A 31 -0.32 5.03 14.29
CA ARG A 31 0.85 5.91 14.30
C ARG A 31 2.13 5.08 14.14
N PHE A 32 2.90 5.34 13.11
CA PHE A 32 4.15 4.62 12.86
C PHE A 32 5.27 5.54 12.35
N ARG A 33 6.52 5.05 12.41
CA ARG A 33 7.68 5.60 11.72
C ARG A 33 8.33 4.51 10.89
N TYR A 34 8.78 4.86 9.69
CA TYR A 34 9.44 3.98 8.76
C TYR A 34 10.95 4.04 8.96
N GLU A 35 11.62 2.89 9.02
CA GLU A 35 13.07 2.72 9.20
C GLU A 35 13.68 3.56 10.33
N GLU A 36 12.96 3.74 11.41
CA GLU A 36 13.52 4.39 12.59
C GLU A 36 14.54 3.47 13.28
N ALA A 37 15.61 4.03 13.82
CA ALA A 37 16.60 3.24 14.55
C ALA A 37 15.96 2.47 15.70
N TYR A 38 16.32 1.19 15.81
CA TYR A 38 15.91 0.35 16.95
C TYR A 38 16.42 0.96 18.25
N GLU A 39 15.63 0.85 19.33
CA GLU A 39 15.94 1.48 20.59
C GLU A 39 17.19 0.94 21.30
N HIS A 40 17.60 -0.28 20.99
CA HIS A 40 18.82 -0.89 21.48
C HIS A 40 19.94 -0.79 20.46
N GLN A 41 21.16 -0.49 20.94
CA GLN A 41 22.34 -0.43 20.10
C GLN A 41 22.75 -1.86 19.68
N LEU A 42 22.67 -2.14 18.40
CA LEU A 42 23.03 -3.43 17.79
C LEU A 42 24.13 -3.32 16.74
N ALA A 43 24.66 -2.12 16.52
CA ALA A 43 25.77 -1.94 15.60
C ALA A 43 27.00 -2.63 16.16
N ASP A 44 27.64 -3.47 15.33
CA ASP A 44 28.91 -4.13 15.60
C ASP A 44 29.81 -4.06 14.34
N GLU A 45 30.94 -4.78 14.33
CA GLU A 45 31.85 -4.81 13.18
C GLU A 45 31.22 -5.40 11.91
N MET A 46 30.19 -6.23 12.06
CA MET A 46 29.52 -6.96 10.98
C MET A 46 28.18 -6.31 10.57
N HIS A 47 27.54 -5.58 11.46
CA HIS A 47 26.18 -5.05 11.28
C HIS A 47 26.11 -3.56 11.57
N SER A 48 25.47 -2.82 10.69
CA SER A 48 25.04 -1.44 10.96
C SER A 48 23.92 -1.43 12.00
N GLN A 49 23.64 -0.26 12.60
CA GLN A 49 22.53 -0.10 13.53
C GLN A 49 21.21 -0.58 12.88
N TYR A 50 20.54 -1.47 13.59
CA TYR A 50 19.28 -2.06 13.14
C TYR A 50 18.18 -1.01 13.02
N ARG A 51 17.44 -1.10 11.95
CA ARG A 51 16.26 -0.26 11.67
C ARG A 51 15.14 -1.16 11.22
N PRO A 52 14.17 -1.46 12.11
CA PRO A 52 12.94 -2.17 11.72
C PRO A 52 12.21 -1.42 10.62
N ASP A 53 11.53 -2.12 9.74
CA ASP A 53 10.77 -1.48 8.66
C ASP A 53 9.75 -0.49 9.22
N PHE A 54 9.06 -0.85 10.30
CA PHE A 54 8.11 0.04 10.97
C PHE A 54 8.24 -0.03 12.49
N SER A 55 8.30 1.15 13.13
CA SER A 55 8.09 1.33 14.56
C SER A 55 6.67 1.86 14.77
N ILE A 56 5.85 1.13 15.51
CA ILE A 56 4.44 1.45 15.77
C ILE A 56 4.30 1.97 17.19
N TYR A 57 3.59 3.09 17.36
CA TYR A 57 3.40 3.77 18.64
C TYR A 57 1.92 3.87 19.00
N PHE A 58 1.58 3.54 20.22
CA PHE A 58 0.22 3.69 20.74
C PHE A 58 0.23 3.92 22.24
N GLU A 59 -0.87 4.49 22.75
CA GLU A 59 -1.06 4.70 24.18
C GLU A 59 -1.79 3.50 24.79
N GLN A 60 -1.27 2.99 25.89
CA GLN A 60 -1.92 1.94 26.67
C GLN A 60 -1.78 2.27 28.16
N ASN A 61 -2.90 2.42 28.86
CA ASN A 61 -2.93 2.78 30.28
C ASN A 61 -2.11 4.04 30.62
N GLY A 62 -2.15 5.06 29.76
CA GLY A 62 -1.40 6.31 29.94
C GLY A 62 0.11 6.22 29.67
N VAL A 63 0.57 5.09 29.12
CA VAL A 63 1.98 4.88 28.75
C VAL A 63 2.08 4.69 27.24
N THR A 64 3.00 5.43 26.62
CA THR A 64 3.33 5.21 25.21
C THR A 64 4.07 3.88 25.04
N LYS A 65 3.45 2.96 24.32
CA LYS A 65 4.04 1.69 23.90
C LYS A 65 4.68 1.82 22.52
N ARG A 66 5.73 1.04 22.30
CA ARG A 66 6.40 0.89 21.01
C ARG A 66 6.51 -0.59 20.69
N ILE A 67 6.02 -0.97 19.52
CA ILE A 67 6.21 -2.31 18.93
C ILE A 67 6.74 -2.18 17.52
N TYR A 68 7.14 -3.28 16.92
CA TYR A 68 7.81 -3.27 15.63
C TYR A 68 7.08 -4.17 14.63
N LEU A 69 7.20 -3.83 13.35
CA LEU A 69 6.72 -4.64 12.25
C LEU A 69 7.82 -4.75 11.22
N GLU A 70 8.13 -5.99 10.81
CA GLU A 70 9.02 -6.32 9.70
C GLU A 70 8.23 -6.94 8.56
N HIS A 71 8.61 -6.59 7.35
CA HIS A 71 8.09 -7.20 6.15
C HIS A 71 9.19 -7.97 5.42
N PHE A 72 9.07 -9.29 5.38
CA PHE A 72 10.06 -10.14 4.75
C PHE A 72 9.68 -10.47 3.30
N GLY A 73 10.60 -10.21 2.37
CA GLY A 73 10.45 -10.49 0.94
C GLY A 73 10.59 -11.97 0.60
N VAL A 74 9.90 -12.85 1.33
CA VAL A 74 9.92 -14.31 1.12
C VAL A 74 8.53 -14.84 0.82
N ASP A 75 8.50 -15.95 0.06
CA ASP A 75 7.27 -16.70 -0.23
C ASP A 75 6.83 -17.59 0.96
N GLU A 76 5.83 -18.43 0.74
CA GLU A 76 5.28 -19.39 1.73
C GLU A 76 6.28 -20.49 2.16
N HIS A 77 7.33 -20.69 1.37
CA HIS A 77 8.41 -21.64 1.67
C HIS A 77 9.62 -20.98 2.32
N GLY A 78 9.56 -19.64 2.54
CA GLY A 78 10.67 -18.88 3.09
C GLY A 78 11.77 -18.57 2.07
N LEU A 79 11.45 -18.63 0.77
CA LEU A 79 12.40 -18.41 -0.31
C LEU A 79 12.32 -16.99 -0.85
N VAL A 80 13.48 -16.40 -1.16
CA VAL A 80 13.56 -15.10 -1.82
C VAL A 80 13.25 -15.22 -3.31
N PRO A 81 12.78 -14.15 -3.98
CA PRO A 81 12.62 -14.14 -5.43
C PRO A 81 13.94 -14.40 -6.16
N ALA A 82 13.89 -15.14 -7.28
CA ALA A 82 15.07 -15.55 -8.03
C ALA A 82 15.96 -14.38 -8.53
N TRP A 83 15.36 -13.20 -8.79
CA TRP A 83 16.11 -12.01 -9.19
C TRP A 83 17.03 -11.49 -8.09
N PHE A 84 16.74 -11.74 -6.83
CA PHE A 84 17.55 -11.29 -5.68
C PHE A 84 18.95 -11.88 -5.69
N ALA A 85 19.13 -13.11 -6.13
CA ALA A 85 20.43 -13.74 -6.31
C ALA A 85 21.23 -13.12 -7.47
N LYS A 86 20.53 -12.83 -8.58
CA LYS A 86 21.15 -12.22 -9.78
C LYS A 86 21.70 -10.84 -9.50
N ASP A 87 20.94 -10.01 -8.79
CA ASP A 87 21.35 -8.63 -8.46
C ASP A 87 22.59 -8.59 -7.56
N LYS A 88 22.81 -9.64 -6.76
CA LYS A 88 23.97 -9.76 -5.85
C LYS A 88 25.11 -10.59 -6.39
N ASN A 89 24.93 -11.16 -7.58
CA ASN A 89 25.93 -12.06 -8.21
C ASN A 89 26.37 -13.21 -7.28
N ILE A 90 25.43 -13.85 -6.61
CA ILE A 90 25.59 -15.01 -5.73
C ILE A 90 24.67 -16.13 -6.16
N THR A 91 24.88 -17.35 -5.66
CA THR A 91 23.96 -18.45 -5.94
C THR A 91 22.62 -18.24 -5.27
N TYR A 92 21.57 -18.91 -5.78
CA TYR A 92 20.23 -18.81 -5.19
C TYR A 92 20.17 -19.39 -3.77
N GLU A 93 20.94 -20.45 -3.50
CA GLU A 93 21.06 -21.03 -2.18
C GLU A 93 21.71 -20.07 -1.18
N GLU A 94 22.84 -19.46 -1.56
CA GLU A 94 23.50 -18.44 -0.75
C GLU A 94 22.61 -17.23 -0.48
N ALA A 95 21.84 -16.81 -1.48
CA ALA A 95 20.89 -15.71 -1.32
C ALA A 95 19.81 -16.03 -0.27
N ASN A 96 19.22 -17.23 -0.36
CA ASN A 96 18.23 -17.70 0.60
C ASN A 96 18.81 -17.85 2.00
N GLN A 97 19.97 -18.48 2.12
CA GLN A 97 20.62 -18.68 3.42
C GLN A 97 20.89 -17.32 4.08
N LYS A 98 21.56 -16.42 3.39
CA LYS A 98 21.92 -15.10 3.91
C LYS A 98 20.67 -14.26 4.32
N TYR A 99 19.60 -14.37 3.55
CA TYR A 99 18.36 -13.64 3.86
C TYR A 99 17.70 -14.23 5.12
N ASN A 100 17.61 -15.55 5.22
CA ASN A 100 17.01 -16.23 6.37
C ASN A 100 17.86 -16.08 7.65
N ASP A 101 19.20 -16.03 7.53
CA ASP A 101 20.09 -15.68 8.65
C ASP A 101 19.76 -14.27 9.17
N GLY A 102 19.54 -13.32 8.26
CA GLY A 102 19.10 -11.97 8.61
C GLY A 102 17.74 -11.92 9.33
N ILE A 103 16.77 -12.72 8.86
CA ILE A 103 15.47 -12.87 9.55
C ILE A 103 15.66 -13.42 10.96
N THR A 104 16.46 -14.47 11.08
CA THR A 104 16.74 -15.12 12.37
C THR A 104 17.41 -14.15 13.34
N TRP A 105 18.40 -13.40 12.87
CA TRP A 105 19.09 -12.39 13.66
C TRP A 105 18.14 -11.29 14.15
N LYS A 106 17.26 -10.77 13.29
CA LYS A 106 16.26 -9.76 13.66
C LYS A 106 15.30 -10.28 14.73
N LYS A 107 14.77 -11.49 14.56
CA LYS A 107 13.87 -12.12 15.56
C LYS A 107 14.58 -12.33 16.90
N ALA A 108 15.80 -12.84 16.87
CA ALA A 108 16.60 -13.03 18.10
C ALA A 108 16.90 -11.71 18.82
N ALA A 109 17.11 -10.62 18.08
CA ALA A 109 17.30 -9.30 18.68
C ALA A 109 16.07 -8.85 19.48
N HIS A 110 14.86 -8.99 18.90
CA HIS A 110 13.62 -8.66 19.58
C HIS A 110 13.36 -9.55 20.81
N GLU A 111 13.62 -10.85 20.67
CA GLU A 111 13.50 -11.80 21.80
C GLU A 111 14.47 -11.45 22.94
N LYS A 112 15.74 -11.18 22.61
CA LYS A 112 16.77 -10.80 23.59
C LYS A 112 16.39 -9.57 24.43
N PHE A 113 15.78 -8.59 23.80
CA PHE A 113 15.41 -7.34 24.47
C PHE A 113 13.95 -7.29 24.93
N GLY A 114 13.18 -8.37 24.73
CA GLY A 114 11.77 -8.45 25.13
C GLY A 114 10.87 -7.47 24.39
N THR A 115 11.23 -7.05 23.17
CA THR A 115 10.44 -6.14 22.37
C THR A 115 9.51 -6.92 21.43
N GLN A 116 8.30 -6.44 21.24
CA GLN A 116 7.30 -7.11 20.42
C GLN A 116 7.53 -6.85 18.94
N LEU A 117 7.65 -7.94 18.15
CA LEU A 117 7.82 -7.92 16.71
C LEU A 117 6.61 -8.55 16.01
N LEU A 118 5.94 -7.79 15.17
CA LEU A 118 4.97 -8.27 14.20
C LEU A 118 5.68 -8.58 12.88
N VAL A 119 5.20 -9.60 12.16
CA VAL A 119 5.84 -10.04 10.91
C VAL A 119 4.79 -10.19 9.82
N THR A 120 5.12 -9.68 8.65
CA THR A 120 4.44 -9.97 7.38
C THR A 120 5.46 -10.45 6.36
N SER A 121 4.99 -11.12 5.30
CA SER A 121 5.84 -11.61 4.21
C SER A 121 5.21 -11.35 2.85
N SER A 122 5.97 -11.56 1.78
CA SER A 122 5.43 -11.50 0.42
C SER A 122 4.31 -12.52 0.19
N ALA A 123 4.32 -13.66 0.88
CA ALA A 123 3.24 -14.65 0.83
C ALA A 123 1.89 -14.06 1.29
N ASP A 124 1.88 -13.17 2.28
CA ASP A 124 0.65 -12.53 2.78
C ASP A 124 -0.05 -11.67 1.71
N PHE A 125 0.68 -11.21 0.68
CA PHE A 125 0.11 -10.45 -0.44
C PHE A 125 -0.50 -11.33 -1.53
N HIS A 126 -0.16 -12.61 -1.57
CA HIS A 126 -0.65 -13.56 -2.57
C HIS A 126 -1.85 -14.35 -2.07
N TYR A 127 -1.86 -14.72 -0.79
CA TYR A 127 -2.82 -15.67 -0.23
C TYR A 127 -3.84 -15.06 0.72
N SER A 128 -3.67 -13.78 1.10
CA SER A 128 -4.58 -13.08 1.99
C SER A 128 -4.73 -11.61 1.61
N ASP A 129 -5.76 -10.95 2.17
CA ASP A 129 -5.81 -9.50 2.15
C ASP A 129 -4.84 -8.95 3.20
N ILE A 130 -3.81 -8.24 2.77
CA ILE A 130 -2.81 -7.65 3.66
C ILE A 130 -3.44 -6.71 4.71
N ARG A 131 -4.59 -6.10 4.40
CA ARG A 131 -5.33 -5.27 5.37
C ARG A 131 -5.88 -6.11 6.50
N ASP A 132 -6.52 -7.24 6.20
CA ASP A 132 -7.08 -8.15 7.19
C ASP A 132 -5.96 -8.78 8.03
N LYS A 133 -4.86 -9.17 7.39
CA LYS A 133 -3.67 -9.68 8.08
C LYS A 133 -3.11 -8.67 9.08
N LEU A 134 -2.88 -7.42 8.65
CA LEU A 134 -2.35 -6.37 9.51
C LEU A 134 -3.32 -6.00 10.61
N ARG A 135 -4.63 -5.90 10.33
CA ARG A 135 -5.65 -5.68 11.34
C ARG A 135 -5.56 -6.72 12.45
N LYS A 136 -5.54 -8.01 12.07
CA LYS A 136 -5.45 -9.09 13.05
C LYS A 136 -4.18 -9.00 13.89
N LEU A 137 -3.02 -8.80 13.26
CA LEU A 137 -1.75 -8.65 13.99
C LEU A 137 -1.76 -7.48 14.99
N LEU A 138 -2.36 -6.36 14.61
CA LEU A 138 -2.46 -5.17 15.45
C LEU A 138 -3.46 -5.38 16.60
N ASP A 139 -4.61 -5.99 16.33
CA ASP A 139 -5.61 -6.34 17.34
C ASP A 139 -5.03 -7.31 18.37
N ASP A 140 -4.35 -8.38 17.92
CA ASP A 140 -3.69 -9.38 18.78
C ASP A 140 -2.57 -8.72 19.63
N ALA A 141 -1.94 -7.65 19.12
CA ALA A 141 -0.93 -6.88 19.84
C ALA A 141 -1.51 -5.78 20.74
N GLY A 142 -2.83 -5.61 20.76
CA GLY A 142 -3.51 -4.58 21.57
C GLY A 142 -3.29 -3.14 21.07
N VAL A 143 -2.97 -2.97 19.79
CA VAL A 143 -2.83 -1.65 19.15
C VAL A 143 -4.22 -1.10 18.85
N PRO A 144 -4.59 0.09 19.36
CA PRO A 144 -5.87 0.71 19.05
C PRO A 144 -5.99 1.02 17.53
N ILE A 145 -7.08 0.56 16.92
CA ILE A 145 -7.39 0.84 15.52
C ILE A 145 -8.49 1.89 15.47
N GLN A 146 -8.25 2.96 14.72
CA GLN A 146 -9.21 4.00 14.41
C GLN A 146 -9.25 4.18 12.90
N GLU A 147 -10.13 3.45 12.24
CA GLU A 147 -10.25 3.50 10.79
C GLU A 147 -10.57 4.90 10.29
N LYS A 148 -9.87 5.28 9.23
CA LYS A 148 -10.13 6.53 8.53
C LYS A 148 -11.38 6.40 7.65
N THR A 149 -12.11 7.50 7.54
CA THR A 149 -13.22 7.63 6.59
C THR A 149 -12.72 7.64 5.15
N ASP A 150 -13.63 7.40 4.20
CA ASP A 150 -13.29 7.46 2.75
C ASP A 150 -12.75 8.84 2.36
N GLU A 151 -13.26 9.94 2.94
CA GLU A 151 -12.77 11.30 2.72
C GLU A 151 -11.32 11.45 3.22
N GLU A 152 -11.03 10.99 4.44
CA GLU A 152 -9.69 11.03 5.01
C GLU A 152 -8.70 10.17 4.21
N LEU A 153 -9.18 9.03 3.67
CA LEU A 153 -8.37 8.17 2.80
C LEU A 153 -8.10 8.83 1.46
N TYR A 154 -9.10 9.50 0.89
CA TYR A 154 -8.93 10.26 -0.34
C TYR A 154 -7.87 11.37 -0.16
N ASP A 155 -7.98 12.17 0.90
CA ASP A 155 -7.03 13.23 1.21
C ASP A 155 -5.62 12.71 1.51
N LEU A 156 -5.50 11.48 2.02
CA LEU A 156 -4.22 10.83 2.25
C LEU A 156 -3.49 10.50 0.94
N VAL A 157 -4.22 10.02 -0.07
CA VAL A 157 -3.68 9.59 -1.36
C VAL A 157 -3.57 10.75 -2.34
N LEU A 158 -4.60 11.61 -2.36
CA LEU A 158 -4.73 12.74 -3.28
C LEU A 158 -5.00 14.02 -2.49
N PRO A 159 -4.00 14.60 -1.81
CA PRO A 159 -4.20 15.79 -0.99
C PRO A 159 -4.86 16.91 -1.78
N LYS A 160 -5.90 17.50 -1.19
CA LYS A 160 -6.72 18.55 -1.79
C LYS A 160 -5.87 19.70 -2.33
N GLY A 161 -6.12 20.09 -3.58
CA GLY A 161 -5.37 21.14 -4.29
C GLY A 161 -4.00 20.70 -4.82
N SER A 162 -3.58 19.44 -4.58
CA SER A 162 -2.30 18.91 -5.06
C SER A 162 -2.26 18.77 -6.58
N LYS A 163 -1.03 18.71 -7.14
CA LYS A 163 -0.84 18.41 -8.57
C LYS A 163 -1.39 17.03 -8.94
N GLN A 164 -1.26 16.07 -8.04
CA GLN A 164 -1.75 14.70 -8.20
C GLN A 164 -3.27 14.65 -8.26
N GLU A 165 -3.96 15.32 -7.35
CA GLU A 165 -5.42 15.43 -7.38
C GLU A 165 -5.91 16.07 -8.69
N LYS A 166 -5.33 17.21 -9.09
CA LYS A 166 -5.69 17.88 -10.34
C LYS A 166 -5.45 17.01 -11.56
N ALA A 167 -4.35 16.26 -11.59
CA ALA A 167 -4.05 15.31 -12.66
C ALA A 167 -5.06 14.15 -12.69
N PHE A 168 -5.42 13.60 -11.53
CA PHE A 168 -6.42 12.53 -11.40
C PHE A 168 -7.80 13.00 -11.86
N ILE A 169 -8.26 14.17 -11.39
CA ILE A 169 -9.54 14.75 -11.83
C ILE A 169 -9.56 14.95 -13.35
N ARG A 170 -8.48 15.51 -13.91
CA ARG A 170 -8.37 15.67 -15.37
C ARG A 170 -8.47 14.35 -16.12
N LEU A 171 -7.81 13.31 -15.62
CA LEU A 171 -7.85 11.97 -16.21
C LEU A 171 -9.28 11.40 -16.20
N VAL A 172 -9.99 11.52 -15.08
CA VAL A 172 -11.39 11.08 -14.93
C VAL A 172 -12.30 11.85 -15.88
N VAL A 173 -12.20 13.17 -15.91
CA VAL A 173 -13.00 14.01 -16.84
C VAL A 173 -12.75 13.63 -18.28
N THR A 174 -11.48 13.44 -18.67
CA THR A 174 -11.13 13.01 -20.03
C THR A 174 -11.75 11.65 -20.35
N PHE A 175 -11.68 10.68 -19.44
CA PHE A 175 -12.30 9.37 -19.64
C PHE A 175 -13.81 9.47 -19.84
N VAL A 176 -14.52 10.20 -18.98
CA VAL A 176 -15.97 10.41 -19.07
C VAL A 176 -16.34 11.03 -20.42
N THR A 177 -15.62 12.10 -20.81
CA THR A 177 -15.86 12.79 -22.09
C THR A 177 -15.65 11.87 -23.29
N LEU A 178 -14.55 11.09 -23.29
CA LEU A 178 -14.25 10.16 -24.39
C LEU A 178 -15.29 9.02 -24.49
N VAL A 179 -15.73 8.47 -23.37
CA VAL A 179 -16.78 7.43 -23.36
C VAL A 179 -18.08 7.99 -23.94
N LYS A 180 -18.53 9.15 -23.48
CA LYS A 180 -19.77 9.78 -23.96
C LYS A 180 -19.67 10.17 -25.44
N SER A 181 -18.62 10.89 -25.85
CA SER A 181 -18.45 11.35 -27.22
C SER A 181 -18.27 10.22 -28.24
N SER A 182 -17.73 9.06 -27.82
CA SER A 182 -17.57 7.89 -28.68
C SER A 182 -18.86 7.07 -28.87
N CYS A 183 -19.94 7.43 -28.20
CA CYS A 183 -21.18 6.64 -28.13
C CYS A 183 -20.96 5.17 -27.70
N LYS A 184 -19.90 4.91 -26.93
CA LYS A 184 -19.55 3.58 -26.42
C LYS A 184 -19.88 3.51 -24.93
N SER A 185 -20.23 2.32 -24.49
CA SER A 185 -20.37 2.07 -23.05
C SER A 185 -19.02 1.82 -22.37
N VAL A 186 -18.92 2.01 -21.06
CA VAL A 186 -17.74 1.60 -20.27
C VAL A 186 -17.48 0.09 -20.44
N LYS A 187 -18.55 -0.71 -20.61
CA LYS A 187 -18.45 -2.16 -20.88
C LYS A 187 -17.71 -2.46 -22.19
N ASP A 188 -17.92 -1.65 -23.23
CA ASP A 188 -17.22 -1.82 -24.51
C ASP A 188 -15.75 -1.49 -24.37
N VAL A 189 -15.41 -0.43 -23.62
CA VAL A 189 -14.02 -0.06 -23.32
C VAL A 189 -13.33 -1.17 -22.53
N LEU A 190 -14.00 -1.71 -21.51
CA LEU A 190 -13.50 -2.83 -20.71
C LEU A 190 -13.28 -4.09 -21.55
N LYS A 191 -14.22 -4.40 -22.47
CA LYS A 191 -14.09 -5.54 -23.39
C LYS A 191 -12.87 -5.40 -24.29
N ARG A 192 -12.59 -4.19 -24.80
CA ARG A 192 -11.40 -3.93 -25.62
C ARG A 192 -10.11 -4.08 -24.84
N ALA A 193 -10.05 -3.57 -23.59
CA ALA A 193 -8.88 -3.73 -22.72
C ALA A 193 -8.60 -5.21 -22.43
N LYS A 194 -9.64 -6.02 -22.18
CA LYS A 194 -9.51 -7.47 -22.00
C LYS A 194 -9.03 -8.17 -23.27
N TYR A 195 -9.53 -7.78 -24.44
CA TYR A 195 -9.10 -8.35 -25.71
C TYR A 195 -7.62 -8.02 -26.03
N ALA A 196 -7.14 -6.86 -25.58
CA ALA A 196 -5.75 -6.45 -25.72
C ALA A 196 -4.83 -7.04 -24.62
N GLU A 197 -5.36 -7.87 -23.73
CA GLU A 197 -4.65 -8.47 -22.59
C GLU A 197 -3.97 -7.43 -21.68
N ASP A 198 -4.49 -6.20 -21.63
CA ASP A 198 -4.00 -5.11 -20.82
C ASP A 198 -4.64 -5.17 -19.42
N GLU A 199 -4.08 -6.02 -18.56
CA GLU A 199 -4.56 -6.23 -17.19
C GLU A 199 -4.59 -4.95 -16.35
N ARG A 200 -3.62 -4.04 -16.55
CA ARG A 200 -3.56 -2.76 -15.87
C ARG A 200 -4.75 -1.87 -16.25
N SER A 201 -5.03 -1.74 -17.54
CA SER A 201 -6.20 -1.00 -18.02
C SER A 201 -7.50 -1.64 -17.57
N VAL A 202 -7.60 -2.97 -17.60
CA VAL A 202 -8.77 -3.70 -17.09
C VAL A 202 -9.00 -3.37 -15.61
N PHE A 203 -7.95 -3.42 -14.79
CA PHE A 203 -8.04 -3.09 -13.36
C PHE A 203 -8.51 -1.64 -13.14
N ILE A 204 -7.88 -0.67 -13.80
CA ILE A 204 -8.20 0.77 -13.65
C ILE A 204 -9.62 1.06 -14.12
N ILE A 205 -10.04 0.54 -15.27
CA ILE A 205 -11.39 0.77 -15.79
C ILE A 205 -12.43 0.17 -14.86
N LYS A 206 -12.25 -1.07 -14.42
CA LYS A 206 -13.22 -1.77 -13.58
C LYS A 206 -13.34 -1.18 -12.17
N ASN A 207 -12.21 -0.83 -11.55
CA ASN A 207 -12.18 -0.48 -10.13
C ASN A 207 -12.18 1.03 -9.86
N ILE A 208 -11.87 1.86 -10.87
CA ILE A 208 -11.82 3.31 -10.72
C ILE A 208 -12.80 4.00 -11.65
N PHE A 209 -12.64 3.86 -12.96
CA PHE A 209 -13.43 4.64 -13.91
C PHE A 209 -14.90 4.22 -14.00
N GLN A 210 -15.18 2.94 -13.97
CA GLN A 210 -16.56 2.46 -14.06
C GLN A 210 -17.40 2.93 -12.86
N PRO A 211 -16.99 2.74 -11.59
CA PRO A 211 -17.76 3.25 -10.45
C PRO A 211 -17.94 4.77 -10.47
N VAL A 212 -16.91 5.52 -10.84
CA VAL A 212 -17.00 6.98 -10.94
C VAL A 212 -17.96 7.41 -12.04
N TYR A 213 -17.90 6.77 -13.22
CA TYR A 213 -18.79 7.04 -14.33
C TYR A 213 -20.26 6.74 -13.98
N GLU A 214 -20.53 5.58 -13.38
CA GLU A 214 -21.88 5.17 -12.96
C GLU A 214 -22.46 6.16 -11.93
N ARG A 215 -21.68 6.59 -10.95
CA ARG A 215 -22.08 7.58 -9.97
C ARG A 215 -22.32 8.96 -10.59
N TYR A 216 -21.47 9.37 -11.54
CA TYR A 216 -21.65 10.62 -12.28
C TYR A 216 -22.97 10.64 -13.08
N ILE A 217 -23.25 9.58 -13.83
CA ILE A 217 -24.49 9.46 -14.62
C ILE A 217 -25.73 9.40 -13.69
N SER A 218 -25.63 8.70 -12.55
CA SER A 218 -26.71 8.69 -11.56
C SER A 218 -26.96 10.10 -11.01
N ALA A 219 -25.91 10.82 -10.65
CA ALA A 219 -26.02 12.17 -10.13
C ALA A 219 -26.67 13.16 -11.11
N LEU A 220 -26.33 13.06 -12.41
CA LEU A 220 -26.99 13.87 -13.45
C LEU A 220 -28.49 13.54 -13.53
N ARG A 221 -28.84 12.27 -13.53
CA ARG A 221 -30.24 11.81 -13.59
C ARG A 221 -31.03 12.25 -12.36
N ASP A 222 -30.49 12.04 -11.17
CA ASP A 222 -31.14 12.35 -9.90
C ASP A 222 -31.41 13.85 -9.74
N ASN A 223 -30.56 14.69 -10.36
CA ASN A 223 -30.71 16.14 -10.36
C ASN A 223 -31.42 16.70 -11.61
N ASN A 224 -31.93 15.84 -12.50
CA ASN A 224 -32.51 16.26 -13.77
C ASN A 224 -31.59 17.14 -14.61
N GLN A 225 -30.32 16.82 -14.63
CA GLN A 225 -29.27 17.57 -15.33
C GLN A 225 -28.73 16.79 -16.51
N ILE A 226 -28.30 17.52 -17.52
CA ILE A 226 -27.50 17.01 -18.65
C ILE A 226 -26.16 17.74 -18.64
N ASP A 227 -25.10 17.07 -19.04
CA ASP A 227 -23.82 17.77 -19.24
C ASP A 227 -23.69 18.29 -20.67
N PHE A 228 -22.62 19.04 -20.92
CA PHE A 228 -22.36 19.65 -22.22
C PHE A 228 -22.23 18.60 -23.35
N THR A 229 -21.68 17.42 -23.05
CA THR A 229 -21.55 16.35 -24.04
C THR A 229 -22.92 15.79 -24.42
N ASP A 230 -23.83 15.60 -23.47
CA ASP A 230 -25.21 15.17 -23.73
C ASP A 230 -25.96 16.22 -24.59
N ALA A 231 -25.75 17.51 -24.29
CA ALA A 231 -26.38 18.59 -25.03
C ALA A 231 -25.93 18.69 -26.52
N ILE A 232 -24.73 18.23 -26.83
CA ILE A 232 -24.21 18.20 -28.22
C ILE A 232 -24.70 16.95 -28.98
N LEU A 233 -24.95 15.85 -28.28
CA LEU A 233 -25.32 14.57 -28.91
C LEU A 233 -26.85 14.41 -29.08
N GLN A 234 -27.66 15.32 -28.58
CA GLN A 234 -29.10 15.44 -28.83
C GLN A 234 -29.34 16.20 -30.13
#